data_3e95568c42ddc2e953e2e04e6669b59d
#
_entry.id   3e95568c42ddc2e953e2e04e6669b59d
#
_cell.length_a   1.000
_cell.length_b   1.000
_cell.length_c   1.000
_cell.angle_alpha   90.00
_cell.angle_beta   90.00
_cell.angle_gamma   90.00
#
_symmetry.space_group_name_H-M   'P 1'
#
loop_
_entity.id
_entity.type
_entity.pdbx_description
1 polymer ?
#
loop_
_entity_poly.entity_id
_entity_poly.type
_entity_poly.pdbx_seq_one_letter_code
_entity_poly.pdbx_strand_id
1 'polypeptide(L)'
;MNVLKKYKSPSESATLKTEVVCPNDTNPMGRLQGGKLVEWMDIAAAVCAQTHSEKICVTASINQVDFIDSACVGDIITIHAVITRVFNSSMEISVESFARKVLSGKKYLISRDRRAHV
;
A
#
# COMPACT_ATOMS: atom_id res chain seq x y z
N MET A 1 23.97 -18.25 9.15
CA MET A 1 23.28 -16.96 8.98
C MET A 1 24.02 -16.13 7.95
N ASN A 2 23.27 -15.55 7.05
CA ASN A 2 23.86 -14.71 6.01
C ASN A 2 23.91 -13.25 6.47
N VAL A 3 25.10 -12.68 6.57
CA VAL A 3 25.29 -11.28 6.96
C VAL A 3 24.55 -10.33 6.01
N LEU A 4 24.41 -10.70 4.74
CA LEU A 4 23.73 -9.90 3.74
C LEU A 4 22.25 -9.65 4.06
N LYS A 5 21.63 -10.49 4.88
CA LYS A 5 20.24 -10.28 5.30
C LYS A 5 20.02 -9.01 6.13
N LYS A 6 21.09 -8.49 6.75
CA LYS A 6 21.02 -7.24 7.50
C LYS A 6 20.75 -6.03 6.59
N TYR A 7 21.09 -6.15 5.31
CA TYR A 7 21.13 -5.03 4.38
C TYR A 7 20.27 -5.32 3.16
N LYS A 8 18.97 -5.60 3.40
CA LYS A 8 18.03 -5.75 2.29
C LYS A 8 17.90 -4.45 1.52
N SER A 9 17.93 -4.54 0.21
CA SER A 9 17.60 -3.40 -0.62
C SER A 9 16.07 -3.15 -0.58
N PRO A 10 15.61 -1.92 -0.82
CA PRO A 10 14.18 -1.64 -0.87
C PRO A 10 13.41 -2.52 -1.85
N SER A 11 14.04 -2.93 -2.96
CA SER A 11 13.38 -3.79 -3.95
C SER A 11 13.11 -5.20 -3.43
N GLU A 12 13.90 -5.70 -2.51
CA GLU A 12 13.72 -7.06 -1.96
C GLU A 12 12.48 -7.17 -1.08
N SER A 13 12.05 -6.08 -0.47
CA SER A 13 10.88 -6.05 0.40
C SER A 13 9.69 -5.35 -0.22
N ALA A 14 9.82 -4.83 -1.45
CA ALA A 14 8.72 -4.19 -2.14
C ALA A 14 7.51 -5.12 -2.18
N THR A 15 6.36 -4.59 -1.82
CA THR A 15 5.15 -5.38 -1.64
C THR A 15 4.07 -4.92 -2.58
N LEU A 16 3.45 -5.87 -3.29
CA LEU A 16 2.28 -5.64 -4.11
C LEU A 16 1.11 -6.37 -3.47
N LYS A 17 0.03 -5.65 -3.23
CA LYS A 17 -1.22 -6.19 -2.73
C LYS A 17 -2.30 -5.90 -3.76
N THR A 18 -3.06 -6.92 -4.13
CA THR A 18 -4.12 -6.78 -5.14
C THR A 18 -5.47 -7.11 -4.51
N GLU A 19 -6.44 -6.25 -4.76
CA GLU A 19 -7.82 -6.41 -4.31
C GLU A 19 -8.78 -6.09 -5.45
N VAL A 20 -9.94 -6.74 -5.43
CA VAL A 20 -11.05 -6.38 -6.33
C VAL A 20 -12.07 -5.59 -5.53
N VAL A 21 -12.54 -4.49 -6.08
CA VAL A 21 -13.55 -3.66 -5.42
C VAL A 21 -14.90 -4.39 -5.44
N CYS A 22 -15.36 -4.78 -4.27
CA CYS A 22 -16.65 -5.44 -4.09
C CYS A 22 -17.70 -4.40 -3.67
N PRO A 23 -19.01 -4.70 -3.82
CA PRO A 23 -20.06 -3.76 -3.40
C PRO A 23 -19.91 -3.29 -1.95
N ASN A 24 -19.49 -4.18 -1.04
CA ASN A 24 -19.30 -3.84 0.37
C ASN A 24 -18.15 -2.85 0.61
N ASP A 25 -17.27 -2.69 -0.37
CA ASP A 25 -16.13 -1.78 -0.26
C ASP A 25 -16.49 -0.38 -0.75
N THR A 26 -17.71 -0.17 -1.24
CA THR A 26 -18.11 1.08 -1.88
C THR A 26 -19.06 1.89 -1.03
N ASN A 27 -19.11 3.20 -1.33
CA ASN A 27 -20.06 4.14 -0.76
C ASN A 27 -21.38 4.09 -1.57
N PRO A 28 -22.42 4.88 -1.16
CA PRO A 28 -23.70 4.90 -1.90
C PRO A 28 -23.58 5.30 -3.37
N MET A 29 -22.48 5.94 -3.77
CA MET A 29 -22.25 6.33 -5.19
C MET A 29 -21.54 5.22 -5.97
N GLY A 30 -21.32 4.04 -5.38
CA GLY A 30 -20.65 2.93 -6.06
C GLY A 30 -19.15 3.08 -6.19
N ARG A 31 -18.53 3.96 -5.40
CA ARG A 31 -17.09 4.21 -5.43
C ARG A 31 -16.41 3.65 -4.20
N LEU A 32 -15.18 3.17 -4.38
CA LEU A 32 -14.37 2.64 -3.28
C LEU A 32 -14.28 3.63 -2.13
N GLN A 33 -14.59 3.17 -0.93
CA GLN A 33 -14.49 3.99 0.28
C GLN A 33 -13.03 4.31 0.58
N GLY A 34 -12.77 5.58 0.91
CA GLY A 34 -11.41 6.02 1.28
C GLY A 34 -10.86 5.26 2.47
N GLY A 35 -11.68 5.01 3.47
CA GLY A 35 -11.27 4.24 4.65
C GLY A 35 -10.87 2.82 4.34
N LYS A 36 -11.56 2.19 3.39
CA LYS A 36 -11.22 0.83 2.93
C LYS A 36 -9.88 0.81 2.21
N LEU A 37 -9.65 1.79 1.36
CA LEU A 37 -8.39 1.93 0.65
C LEU A 37 -7.24 2.14 1.63
N VAL A 38 -7.41 2.99 2.62
CA VAL A 38 -6.40 3.23 3.65
C VAL A 38 -6.10 1.96 4.45
N GLU A 39 -7.12 1.17 4.76
CA GLU A 39 -6.93 -0.13 5.42
C GLU A 39 -6.03 -1.05 4.59
N TRP A 40 -6.29 -1.15 3.28
CA TRP A 40 -5.45 -1.96 2.39
C TRP A 40 -4.03 -1.42 2.29
N MET A 41 -3.87 -0.10 2.25
CA MET A 41 -2.55 0.54 2.23
C MET A 41 -1.79 0.26 3.52
N ASP A 42 -2.47 0.29 4.66
CA ASP A 42 -1.89 -0.01 5.97
C ASP A 42 -1.35 -1.45 6.01
N ILE A 43 -2.14 -2.40 5.53
CA ILE A 43 -1.73 -3.81 5.48
C ILE A 43 -0.49 -3.97 4.59
N ALA A 44 -0.49 -3.35 3.41
CA ALA A 44 0.64 -3.43 2.49
C ALA A 44 1.91 -2.83 3.11
N ALA A 45 1.78 -1.70 3.81
CA ALA A 45 2.90 -1.07 4.50
C ALA A 45 3.45 -1.97 5.60
N ALA A 46 2.59 -2.58 6.40
CA ALA A 46 3.00 -3.48 7.47
C ALA A 46 3.71 -4.72 6.93
N VAL A 47 3.18 -5.32 5.86
CA VAL A 47 3.82 -6.47 5.21
C VAL A 47 5.20 -6.09 4.67
N CYS A 48 5.30 -4.94 4.03
CA CYS A 48 6.57 -4.44 3.51
C CYS A 48 7.61 -4.27 4.63
N ALA A 49 7.21 -3.65 5.73
CA ALA A 49 8.08 -3.42 6.88
C ALA A 49 8.53 -4.74 7.53
N GLN A 50 7.60 -5.66 7.72
CA GLN A 50 7.91 -6.97 8.32
C GLN A 50 8.84 -7.78 7.42
N THR A 51 8.63 -7.74 6.13
CA THR A 51 9.48 -8.42 5.17
C THR A 51 10.89 -7.83 5.16
N HIS A 52 10.98 -6.50 5.25
CA HIS A 52 12.27 -5.82 5.23
C HIS A 52 13.06 -6.05 6.51
N SER A 53 12.42 -5.93 7.67
CA SER A 53 13.07 -6.05 8.97
C SER A 53 13.18 -7.48 9.47
N GLU A 54 12.37 -8.39 8.96
CA GLU A 54 12.18 -9.75 9.47
C GLU A 54 11.72 -9.77 10.93
N LYS A 55 10.94 -8.76 11.32
CA LYS A 55 10.36 -8.60 12.66
C LYS A 55 8.90 -8.26 12.56
N ILE A 56 8.16 -8.50 13.64
CA ILE A 56 6.77 -8.08 13.74
C ILE A 56 6.74 -6.56 13.83
N CYS A 57 5.98 -5.94 12.95
CA CYS A 57 5.84 -4.48 12.87
C CYS A 57 4.38 -4.09 12.88
N VAL A 58 4.10 -2.93 13.45
CA VAL A 58 2.78 -2.31 13.42
C VAL A 58 2.91 -0.90 12.85
N THR A 59 1.89 -0.45 12.15
CA THR A 59 1.88 0.90 11.60
C THR A 59 1.76 1.92 12.72
N ALA A 60 2.73 2.81 12.83
CA ALA A 60 2.71 3.89 13.81
C ALA A 60 1.87 5.06 13.33
N SER A 61 1.97 5.41 12.06
CA SER A 61 1.18 6.49 11.48
C SER A 61 1.11 6.40 9.97
N ILE A 62 -0.04 6.79 9.42
CA ILE A 62 -0.20 7.11 8.01
C ILE A 62 -0.51 8.61 8.00
N ASN A 63 0.48 9.42 7.68
CA ASN A 63 0.40 10.85 7.93
C ASN A 63 -0.50 11.59 6.96
N GLN A 64 -0.35 11.33 5.68
CA GLN A 64 -1.11 12.06 4.68
C GLN A 64 -1.33 11.19 3.45
N VAL A 65 -2.57 10.91 3.19
CA VAL A 65 -2.98 10.18 1.98
C VAL A 65 -3.61 11.18 1.03
N ASP A 66 -3.02 11.31 -0.15
CA ASP A 66 -3.60 12.12 -1.22
C ASP A 66 -4.51 11.21 -2.05
N PHE A 67 -5.79 11.48 -2.02
CA PHE A 67 -6.77 10.79 -2.86
C PHE A 67 -6.86 11.53 -4.20
N ILE A 68 -6.39 10.88 -5.26
CA ILE A 68 -6.21 11.52 -6.57
C ILE A 68 -7.39 11.23 -7.50
N ASP A 69 -7.90 10.00 -7.44
CA ASP A 69 -8.99 9.55 -8.29
C ASP A 69 -9.79 8.48 -7.55
N SER A 70 -10.90 8.07 -8.13
CA SER A 70 -11.80 7.09 -7.53
C SER A 70 -11.81 5.79 -8.32
N ALA A 71 -12.18 4.71 -7.63
CA ALA A 71 -12.38 3.40 -8.23
C ALA A 71 -13.82 2.96 -8.03
N CYS A 72 -14.30 2.09 -8.90
CA CYS A 72 -15.67 1.58 -8.89
C CYS A 72 -15.70 0.08 -8.66
N VAL A 73 -16.90 -0.44 -8.36
CA VAL A 73 -17.11 -1.89 -8.23
C VAL A 73 -16.56 -2.62 -9.45
N GLY A 74 -15.81 -3.68 -9.20
CA GLY A 74 -15.20 -4.50 -10.25
C GLY A 74 -13.81 -4.05 -10.67
N ASP A 75 -13.37 -2.87 -10.29
CA ASP A 75 -12.02 -2.44 -10.60
C ASP A 75 -11.00 -3.25 -9.79
N ILE A 76 -9.83 -3.45 -10.36
CA ILE A 76 -8.73 -4.15 -9.70
C ILE A 76 -7.81 -3.08 -9.09
N ILE A 77 -7.61 -3.16 -7.78
CA ILE A 77 -6.74 -2.24 -7.06
C ILE A 77 -5.41 -2.93 -6.80
N THR A 78 -4.32 -2.29 -7.20
CA THR A 78 -2.97 -2.74 -6.87
C THR A 78 -2.33 -1.71 -5.98
N ILE A 79 -1.85 -2.16 -4.82
CA ILE A 79 -1.18 -1.31 -3.85
C ILE A 79 0.29 -1.68 -3.83
N HIS A 80 1.15 -0.71 -4.02
CA HIS A 80 2.59 -0.89 -4.06
C HIS A 80 3.22 -0.17 -2.88
N ALA A 81 3.88 -0.93 -2.00
CA ALA A 81 4.58 -0.40 -0.84
C ALA A 81 6.08 -0.66 -0.98
N VAL A 82 6.89 0.35 -0.73
CA VAL A 82 8.35 0.23 -0.79
C VAL A 82 8.99 1.06 0.32
N ILE A 83 10.05 0.51 0.92
CA ILE A 83 10.83 1.20 1.94
C ILE A 83 11.57 2.37 1.30
N THR A 84 11.44 3.56 1.88
CA THR A 84 12.15 4.75 1.44
C THR A 84 13.24 5.17 2.41
N ARG A 85 13.06 4.93 3.70
CA ARG A 85 14.07 5.24 4.74
C ARG A 85 13.95 4.28 5.90
N VAL A 86 15.09 3.95 6.51
CA VAL A 86 15.15 3.12 7.72
C VAL A 86 15.79 3.93 8.83
N PHE A 87 15.15 3.92 10.00
CA PHE A 87 15.63 4.56 11.21
C PHE A 87 15.95 3.47 12.25
N ASN A 88 16.43 3.88 13.44
CA ASN A 88 16.81 2.90 14.46
C ASN A 88 15.66 1.96 14.89
N SER A 89 14.47 2.51 15.05
CA SER A 89 13.32 1.75 15.55
C SER A 89 12.07 1.91 14.67
N SER A 90 12.21 2.52 13.50
CA SER A 90 11.09 2.74 12.60
C SER A 90 11.55 2.76 11.16
N MET A 91 10.58 2.70 10.24
CA MET A 91 10.82 2.76 8.81
C MET A 91 9.81 3.70 8.17
N GLU A 92 10.25 4.40 7.12
CA GLU A 92 9.38 5.20 6.27
C GLU A 92 9.09 4.40 5.01
N ILE A 93 7.83 4.35 4.61
CA ILE A 93 7.37 3.55 3.48
C ILE A 93 6.55 4.44 2.56
N SER A 94 6.83 4.34 1.27
CA SER A 94 5.99 4.96 0.24
C SER A 94 4.93 3.95 -0.20
N VAL A 95 3.66 4.36 -0.20
CA VAL A 95 2.55 3.50 -0.59
C VAL A 95 1.76 4.20 -1.69
N GLU A 96 1.63 3.54 -2.83
CA GLU A 96 0.83 4.04 -3.95
C GLU A 96 -0.24 3.01 -4.30
N SER A 97 -1.41 3.50 -4.71
CA SER A 97 -2.50 2.64 -5.13
C SER A 97 -2.94 2.99 -6.53
N PHE A 98 -3.15 1.96 -7.33
CA PHE A 98 -3.58 2.07 -8.71
C PHE A 98 -4.89 1.32 -8.90
N ALA A 99 -5.76 1.84 -9.75
CA ALA A 99 -6.95 1.14 -10.18
C ALA A 99 -6.81 0.74 -11.65
N ARG A 100 -7.31 -0.44 -11.99
CA ARG A 100 -7.35 -0.91 -13.35
C ARG A 100 -8.78 -1.24 -13.73
N LYS A 101 -9.24 -0.66 -14.84
CA LYS A 101 -10.52 -1.00 -15.46
C LYS A 101 -10.36 -2.31 -16.23
N VAL A 102 -11.11 -3.33 -15.87
CA VAL A 102 -10.93 -4.66 -16.45
C VAL A 102 -11.17 -4.67 -17.97
N LEU A 103 -12.25 -4.05 -18.41
CA LEU A 103 -12.63 -4.12 -19.83
C LEU A 103 -11.73 -3.29 -20.73
N SER A 104 -11.31 -2.11 -20.29
CA SER A 104 -10.44 -1.23 -21.10
C SER A 104 -8.96 -1.48 -20.86
N GLY A 105 -8.62 -2.09 -19.74
CA GLY A 105 -7.23 -2.26 -19.31
C GLY A 105 -6.57 -0.98 -18.85
N LYS A 106 -7.31 0.13 -18.76
CA LYS A 106 -6.77 1.41 -18.31
C LYS A 106 -6.37 1.33 -16.84
N LYS A 107 -5.11 1.68 -16.55
CA LYS A 107 -4.56 1.73 -15.20
C LYS A 107 -4.21 3.17 -14.85
N TYR A 108 -4.58 3.60 -13.63
CA TYR A 108 -4.34 4.96 -13.20
C TYR A 108 -4.13 5.04 -11.69
N LEU A 109 -3.35 6.03 -11.25
CA LEU A 109 -3.06 6.27 -9.85
C LEU A 109 -4.30 6.81 -9.14
N ILE A 110 -4.67 6.22 -8.00
CA ILE A 110 -5.82 6.66 -7.21
C ILE A 110 -5.45 7.25 -5.87
N SER A 111 -4.31 6.85 -5.31
CA SER A 111 -3.87 7.43 -4.04
C SER A 111 -2.36 7.30 -3.87
N ARG A 112 -1.83 8.13 -2.99
CA ARG A 112 -0.42 8.12 -2.64
C ARG A 112 -0.23 8.53 -1.18
N ASP A 113 0.54 7.76 -0.44
CA ASP A 113 1.06 8.13 0.86
C ASP A 113 2.59 7.99 0.80
N ARG A 114 3.30 9.09 1.02
CA ARG A 114 4.75 9.11 0.91
C ARG A 114 5.46 8.85 2.23
N ARG A 115 4.73 8.86 3.35
CA ARG A 115 5.35 8.86 4.69
C ARG A 115 4.58 8.00 5.69
N ALA A 116 4.24 6.79 5.31
CA ALA A 116 3.76 5.85 6.29
C ALA A 116 4.95 5.44 7.18
N HIS A 117 4.76 5.45 8.49
CA HIS A 117 5.78 5.03 9.45
C HIS A 117 5.33 3.77 10.17
N VAL A 118 6.25 2.85 10.31
CA VAL A 118 5.99 1.53 10.91
C VAL A 118 6.98 1.22 12.01
#